data_f108809daf82e21b208610cfde0c312f
#
_entry.id   f108809daf82e21b208610cfde0c312f
#
_cell.length_a   1.000
_cell.length_b   1.000
_cell.length_c   1.000
_cell.angle_alpha   90.00
_cell.angle_beta   90.00
_cell.angle_gamma   90.00
#
_symmetry.space_group_name_H-M   'P 1'
#
loop_
_entity.id
_entity.type
_entity.pdbx_description
1 polymer ?
#
loop_
_entity_poly.entity_id
_entity_poly.type
_entity_poly.pdbx_seq_one_letter_code
_entity_poly.pdbx_strand_id
1 'polypeptide(L)'
;QGRCGTAFPIMRRMRVISLNMNGIRAAARMGFYAWLRRQRADVVCLQEIKAQIDQLNDRQFWPPSFRCYYHPAEKKGYSGVALYARHEPDEVVEGIGWPDFDTEGRWLEARFGNLSVISLYLPSGSSSEQRQQVKFAVMARLTPYLERLRGDGREYIICGDWNIAHTKADIKNWRGNQKNSGFLPQERAWLDLLFGPMGWVDAFRVLNQATDEYTWWSNRGQAWAKNVGWRIDYQVVTPGLRERIRSTHIYRKKRFSDHAPLIVDYELES
;
A
#
# COMPACT_ATOMS: atom_id res chain seq x y z
N GLN A 1 49.82 -12.77 10.28
CA GLN A 1 48.53 -12.74 11.02
C GLN A 1 47.71 -11.61 10.44
N GLY A 2 46.92 -11.91 9.39
CA GLY A 2 45.97 -10.98 8.82
C GLY A 2 44.71 -10.94 9.68
N ARG A 3 44.37 -9.76 10.27
CA ARG A 3 43.07 -9.51 10.85
C ARG A 3 42.05 -9.44 9.70
N CYS A 4 41.26 -10.48 9.57
CA CYS A 4 40.03 -10.43 8.76
C CYS A 4 39.08 -9.48 9.49
N GLY A 5 39.10 -8.22 9.12
CA GLY A 5 38.10 -7.23 9.55
C GLY A 5 36.79 -7.60 8.89
N THR A 6 35.85 -8.20 9.63
CA THR A 6 34.47 -8.30 9.22
C THR A 6 33.92 -6.86 9.16
N ALA A 7 33.88 -6.30 7.96
CA ALA A 7 33.17 -5.04 7.74
C ALA A 7 31.72 -5.30 8.13
N PHE A 8 31.22 -4.60 9.16
CA PHE A 8 29.80 -4.62 9.49
C PHE A 8 29.04 -4.05 8.31
N PRO A 9 27.95 -4.70 7.86
CA PRO A 9 27.14 -4.16 6.78
C PRO A 9 26.65 -2.77 7.15
N ILE A 10 26.74 -1.82 6.20
CA ILE A 10 26.24 -0.47 6.41
C ILE A 10 24.72 -0.54 6.40
N MET A 11 24.10 -0.26 7.56
CA MET A 11 22.66 -0.21 7.70
C MET A 11 22.13 1.11 7.15
N ARG A 12 21.20 1.02 6.21
CA ARG A 12 20.54 2.19 5.59
C ARG A 12 19.08 2.24 5.98
N ARG A 13 18.63 3.41 6.47
CA ARG A 13 17.21 3.66 6.68
C ARG A 13 16.51 3.87 5.34
N MET A 14 15.42 3.16 5.12
CA MET A 14 14.54 3.28 3.96
C MET A 14 13.14 3.65 4.41
N ARG A 15 12.62 4.78 3.95
CA ARG A 15 11.26 5.22 4.21
C ARG A 15 10.35 4.89 3.06
N VAL A 16 9.29 4.13 3.32
CA VAL A 16 8.24 3.79 2.36
C VAL A 16 6.92 4.42 2.79
N ILE A 17 6.29 5.13 1.87
CA ILE A 17 4.98 5.78 2.08
C ILE A 17 3.97 5.14 1.15
N SER A 18 2.78 4.83 1.67
CA SER A 18 1.63 4.37 0.88
C SER A 18 0.45 5.31 1.08
N LEU A 19 -0.24 5.67 0.00
CA LEU A 19 -1.45 6.49 0.04
C LEU A 19 -2.38 6.17 -1.12
N ASN A 20 -3.63 5.82 -0.81
CA ASN A 20 -4.71 5.89 -1.78
C ASN A 20 -5.08 7.37 -1.99
N MET A 21 -4.90 7.84 -3.22
CA MET A 21 -5.04 9.27 -3.58
C MET A 21 -6.49 9.70 -3.79
N ASN A 22 -7.39 8.76 -4.01
CA ASN A 22 -8.75 9.04 -4.47
C ASN A 22 -8.79 10.15 -5.55
N GLY A 23 -7.89 10.03 -6.52
CA GLY A 23 -7.62 11.00 -7.57
C GLY A 23 -6.38 11.85 -7.30
N ILE A 24 -5.30 11.56 -8.03
CA ILE A 24 -4.00 12.23 -7.86
C ILE A 24 -4.07 13.76 -8.07
N ARG A 25 -4.89 14.23 -9.00
CA ARG A 25 -5.08 15.66 -9.26
C ARG A 25 -5.80 16.37 -8.11
N ALA A 26 -6.76 15.69 -7.47
CA ALA A 26 -7.44 16.21 -6.28
C ALA A 26 -6.47 16.28 -5.09
N ALA A 27 -5.72 15.23 -4.82
CA ALA A 27 -4.72 15.19 -3.75
C ALA A 27 -3.61 16.24 -3.96
N ALA A 28 -3.20 16.49 -5.21
CA ALA A 28 -2.27 17.55 -5.55
C ALA A 28 -2.78 18.93 -5.12
N ARG A 29 -4.04 19.26 -5.43
CA ARG A 29 -4.69 20.52 -4.99
C ARG A 29 -4.79 20.63 -3.46
N MET A 30 -4.91 19.52 -2.77
CA MET A 30 -4.89 19.46 -1.30
C MET A 30 -3.48 19.62 -0.71
N GLY A 31 -2.43 19.74 -1.55
CA GLY A 31 -1.05 20.00 -1.16
C GLY A 31 -0.22 18.77 -0.84
N PHE A 32 -0.57 17.62 -1.39
CA PHE A 32 0.17 16.38 -1.20
C PHE A 32 1.66 16.52 -1.58
N TYR A 33 1.97 17.09 -2.75
CA TYR A 33 3.36 17.20 -3.23
C TYR A 33 4.21 18.16 -2.37
N ALA A 34 3.62 19.24 -1.84
CA ALA A 34 4.31 20.13 -0.91
C ALA A 34 4.66 19.41 0.41
N TRP A 35 3.77 18.53 0.87
CA TRP A 35 4.02 17.68 2.03
C TRP A 35 5.08 16.61 1.71
N LEU A 36 4.96 15.91 0.56
CA LEU A 36 5.86 14.82 0.15
C LEU A 36 7.32 15.28 0.10
N ARG A 37 7.60 16.46 -0.41
CA ARG A 37 8.97 17.02 -0.47
C ARG A 37 9.68 17.05 0.87
N ARG A 38 8.93 17.12 1.99
CA ARG A 38 9.47 17.18 3.35
C ARG A 38 9.59 15.82 4.02
N GLN A 39 9.09 14.75 3.40
CA GLN A 39 9.02 13.43 4.05
C GLN A 39 10.31 12.64 3.96
N ARG A 40 11.25 13.01 3.09
CA ARG A 40 12.48 12.25 2.81
C ARG A 40 12.19 10.77 2.48
N ALA A 41 11.10 10.54 1.74
CA ALA A 41 10.72 9.19 1.32
C ALA A 41 11.73 8.63 0.31
N ASP A 42 11.98 7.32 0.39
CA ASP A 42 12.76 6.58 -0.61
C ASP A 42 11.86 5.97 -1.66
N VAL A 43 10.71 5.43 -1.24
CA VAL A 43 9.68 4.92 -2.16
C VAL A 43 8.31 5.40 -1.71
N VAL A 44 7.46 5.75 -2.69
CA VAL A 44 6.08 6.19 -2.48
C VAL A 44 5.16 5.37 -3.38
N CYS A 45 4.25 4.64 -2.78
CA CYS A 45 3.25 3.82 -3.46
C CYS A 45 1.89 4.53 -3.41
N LEU A 46 1.31 4.80 -4.59
CA LEU A 46 0.07 5.53 -4.72
C LEU A 46 -1.00 4.65 -5.37
N GLN A 47 -2.22 4.72 -4.87
CA GLN A 47 -3.36 3.98 -5.38
C GLN A 47 -4.47 4.96 -5.77
N GLU A 48 -5.42 4.50 -6.58
CA GLU A 48 -6.51 5.30 -7.13
C GLU A 48 -6.06 6.64 -7.70
N ILE A 49 -5.10 6.63 -8.62
CA ILE A 49 -4.62 7.84 -9.28
C ILE A 49 -5.70 8.50 -10.14
N LYS A 50 -6.63 7.70 -10.71
CA LYS A 50 -7.78 8.16 -11.51
C LYS A 50 -7.40 9.15 -12.61
N ALA A 51 -6.24 8.95 -13.24
CA ALA A 51 -5.72 9.80 -14.28
C ALA A 51 -4.97 8.99 -15.33
N GLN A 52 -5.04 9.45 -16.57
CA GLN A 52 -4.22 8.96 -17.67
C GLN A 52 -2.92 9.76 -17.75
N ILE A 53 -1.90 9.24 -18.40
CA ILE A 53 -0.58 9.88 -18.51
C ILE A 53 -0.68 11.27 -19.18
N ASP A 54 -1.52 11.42 -20.20
CA ASP A 54 -1.78 12.69 -20.89
C ASP A 54 -2.43 13.76 -20.00
N GLN A 55 -2.98 13.37 -18.86
CA GLN A 55 -3.57 14.26 -17.85
C GLN A 55 -2.57 14.67 -16.75
N LEU A 56 -1.35 14.14 -16.78
CA LEU A 56 -0.29 14.36 -15.79
C LEU A 56 0.84 15.24 -16.35
N ASN A 57 0.51 16.25 -17.16
CA ASN A 57 1.50 17.11 -17.84
C ASN A 57 2.18 18.13 -16.90
N ASP A 58 1.59 18.42 -15.74
CA ASP A 58 2.19 19.33 -14.76
C ASP A 58 3.40 18.65 -14.09
N ARG A 59 4.49 19.41 -13.97
CA ARG A 59 5.74 18.95 -13.34
C ARG A 59 5.57 18.45 -11.90
N GLN A 60 4.54 18.89 -11.19
CA GLN A 60 4.28 18.42 -9.82
C GLN A 60 4.04 16.91 -9.76
N PHE A 61 3.47 16.30 -10.83
CA PHE A 61 3.24 14.85 -10.90
C PHE A 61 4.52 14.06 -11.17
N TRP A 62 5.62 14.75 -11.56
CA TRP A 62 6.92 14.19 -11.84
C TRP A 62 8.00 14.87 -10.96
N PRO A 63 7.88 14.74 -9.62
CA PRO A 63 8.80 15.45 -8.71
C PRO A 63 10.25 15.03 -8.98
N PRO A 64 11.18 16.00 -9.17
CA PRO A 64 12.53 15.73 -9.70
C PRO A 64 13.39 14.88 -8.77
N SER A 65 13.01 14.74 -7.51
CA SER A 65 13.70 13.87 -6.54
C SER A 65 13.37 12.40 -6.71
N PHE A 66 12.46 12.04 -7.62
CA PHE A 66 11.99 10.67 -7.83
C PHE A 66 12.02 10.27 -9.30
N ARG A 67 12.20 8.97 -9.55
CA ARG A 67 11.77 8.30 -10.76
C ARG A 67 10.31 7.90 -10.57
N CYS A 68 9.44 8.38 -11.46
CA CYS A 68 7.99 8.21 -11.31
C CYS A 68 7.47 7.22 -12.33
N TYR A 69 6.74 6.23 -11.88
CA TYR A 69 6.14 5.18 -12.68
C TYR A 69 4.63 5.16 -12.45
N TYR A 70 3.87 5.04 -13.52
CA TYR A 70 2.41 5.04 -13.49
C TYR A 70 1.87 3.84 -14.23
N HIS A 71 0.91 3.17 -13.65
CA HIS A 71 0.12 2.13 -14.29
C HIS A 71 -1.37 2.53 -14.21
N PRO A 72 -1.86 3.37 -15.14
CA PRO A 72 -3.25 3.80 -15.17
C PRO A 72 -4.17 2.65 -15.57
N ALA A 73 -5.44 2.70 -15.16
CA ALA A 73 -6.45 1.83 -15.73
C ALA A 73 -6.76 2.24 -17.18
N GLU A 74 -7.19 1.29 -18.02
CA GLU A 74 -7.69 1.61 -19.37
C GLU A 74 -8.93 2.51 -19.30
N LYS A 75 -9.80 2.26 -18.31
CA LYS A 75 -10.98 3.08 -18.06
C LYS A 75 -10.55 4.44 -17.45
N LYS A 76 -10.81 5.53 -18.17
CA LYS A 76 -10.51 6.89 -17.73
C LYS A 76 -11.20 7.25 -16.40
N GLY A 77 -10.48 7.93 -15.52
CA GLY A 77 -10.99 8.40 -14.23
C GLY A 77 -11.26 7.31 -13.19
N TYR A 78 -10.67 6.14 -13.36
CA TYR A 78 -10.90 4.97 -12.54
C TYR A 78 -9.59 4.31 -12.13
N SER A 79 -9.50 3.80 -10.87
CA SER A 79 -8.37 2.98 -10.40
C SER A 79 -6.98 3.56 -10.75
N GLY A 80 -6.04 2.71 -11.13
CA GLY A 80 -4.66 3.06 -11.46
C GLY A 80 -3.78 3.18 -10.23
N VAL A 81 -2.54 2.76 -10.35
CA VAL A 81 -1.50 2.85 -9.30
C VAL A 81 -0.27 3.59 -9.84
N ALA A 82 0.52 4.13 -8.91
CA ALA A 82 1.80 4.71 -9.22
C ALA A 82 2.84 4.35 -8.16
N LEU A 83 4.11 4.48 -8.55
CA LEU A 83 5.23 4.28 -7.66
C LEU A 83 6.30 5.33 -7.98
N TYR A 84 6.77 6.02 -6.95
CA TYR A 84 7.90 6.93 -7.03
C TYR A 84 9.08 6.35 -6.28
N ALA A 85 10.24 6.31 -6.88
CA ALA A 85 11.46 5.80 -6.29
C ALA A 85 12.57 6.88 -6.33
N ARG A 86 13.23 7.12 -5.20
CA ARG A 86 14.36 8.06 -5.11
C ARG A 86 15.57 7.59 -5.92
N HIS A 87 15.82 6.29 -5.87
CA HIS A 87 16.84 5.61 -6.67
C HIS A 87 16.16 4.86 -7.81
N GLU A 88 16.86 4.74 -8.94
CA GLU A 88 16.37 4.00 -10.09
C GLU A 88 16.24 2.51 -9.71
N PRO A 89 15.08 1.87 -9.91
CA PRO A 89 14.95 0.44 -9.75
C PRO A 89 15.67 -0.30 -10.89
N ASP A 90 16.12 -1.54 -10.60
CA ASP A 90 16.71 -2.40 -11.62
C ASP A 90 15.68 -2.83 -12.67
N GLU A 91 14.42 -2.97 -12.24
CA GLU A 91 13.30 -3.37 -13.09
C GLU A 91 11.99 -2.79 -12.53
N VAL A 92 11.06 -2.46 -13.43
CA VAL A 92 9.69 -2.09 -13.09
C VAL A 92 8.74 -3.02 -13.84
N VAL A 93 7.80 -3.63 -13.11
CA VAL A 93 6.84 -4.59 -13.65
C VAL A 93 5.42 -4.05 -13.46
N GLU A 94 4.70 -3.90 -14.57
CA GLU A 94 3.30 -3.49 -14.60
C GLU A 94 2.41 -4.73 -14.66
N GLY A 95 1.48 -4.86 -13.70
CA GLY A 95 0.56 -5.97 -13.62
C GLY A 95 1.19 -7.30 -13.21
N ILE A 96 0.39 -8.35 -13.26
CA ILE A 96 0.77 -9.71 -12.86
C ILE A 96 0.39 -10.77 -13.90
N GLY A 97 0.03 -10.34 -15.11
CA GLY A 97 -0.36 -11.22 -16.21
C GLY A 97 -1.84 -11.66 -16.15
N TRP A 98 -2.70 -10.92 -15.44
CA TRP A 98 -4.15 -11.17 -15.42
C TRP A 98 -4.87 -10.01 -16.11
N PRO A 99 -5.33 -10.17 -17.35
CA PRO A 99 -5.85 -9.06 -18.14
C PRO A 99 -6.96 -8.26 -17.47
N ASP A 100 -7.92 -8.94 -16.84
CA ASP A 100 -9.04 -8.35 -16.12
C ASP A 100 -8.62 -7.52 -14.87
N PHE A 101 -7.48 -7.85 -14.29
CA PHE A 101 -6.89 -7.13 -13.15
C PHE A 101 -5.90 -6.06 -13.63
N ASP A 102 -5.09 -6.38 -14.61
CA ASP A 102 -4.02 -5.49 -15.12
C ASP A 102 -4.60 -4.30 -15.90
N THR A 103 -5.68 -4.48 -16.66
CA THR A 103 -6.39 -3.39 -17.36
C THR A 103 -7.03 -2.38 -16.39
N GLU A 104 -7.22 -2.74 -15.14
CA GLU A 104 -7.67 -1.82 -14.09
C GLU A 104 -6.51 -1.09 -13.38
N GLY A 105 -5.23 -1.35 -13.75
CA GLY A 105 -4.06 -0.66 -13.17
C GLY A 105 -3.99 -0.85 -11.65
N ARG A 106 -3.80 -2.11 -11.18
CA ARG A 106 -3.91 -2.44 -9.75
C ARG A 106 -2.63 -2.93 -9.11
N TRP A 107 -1.58 -3.18 -9.91
CA TRP A 107 -0.29 -3.68 -9.45
C TRP A 107 0.85 -3.02 -10.19
N LEU A 108 1.81 -2.49 -9.45
CA LEU A 108 3.04 -1.92 -9.99
C LEU A 108 4.19 -2.26 -9.05
N GLU A 109 5.19 -2.96 -9.56
CA GLU A 109 6.35 -3.44 -8.79
C GLU A 109 7.63 -2.72 -9.23
N ALA A 110 8.41 -2.26 -8.28
CA ALA A 110 9.79 -1.79 -8.50
C ALA A 110 10.77 -2.72 -7.76
N ARG A 111 11.79 -3.19 -8.46
CA ARG A 111 12.80 -4.13 -7.96
C ARG A 111 14.12 -3.42 -7.70
N PHE A 112 14.70 -3.68 -6.54
CA PHE A 112 15.99 -3.12 -6.09
C PHE A 112 16.82 -4.26 -5.51
N GLY A 113 17.77 -4.82 -6.29
CA GLY A 113 18.50 -6.02 -5.88
C GLY A 113 17.54 -7.14 -5.49
N ASN A 114 17.60 -7.60 -4.24
CA ASN A 114 16.72 -8.65 -3.72
C ASN A 114 15.42 -8.14 -3.07
N LEU A 115 15.17 -6.83 -3.11
CA LEU A 115 13.95 -6.21 -2.57
C LEU A 115 12.98 -5.82 -3.69
N SER A 116 11.71 -6.15 -3.52
CA SER A 116 10.61 -5.64 -4.35
C SER A 116 9.68 -4.77 -3.53
N VAL A 117 9.34 -3.58 -4.04
CA VAL A 117 8.31 -2.72 -3.47
C VAL A 117 7.15 -2.63 -4.45
N ILE A 118 5.94 -2.88 -3.98
CA ILE A 118 4.74 -3.02 -4.80
C ILE A 118 3.69 -2.02 -4.34
N SER A 119 3.08 -1.33 -5.31
CA SER A 119 1.85 -0.57 -5.11
C SER A 119 0.67 -1.40 -5.57
N LEU A 120 -0.19 -1.80 -4.63
CA LEU A 120 -1.37 -2.63 -4.83
C LEU A 120 -2.65 -1.86 -4.54
N TYR A 121 -3.63 -1.98 -5.42
CA TYR A 121 -5.00 -1.55 -5.16
C TYR A 121 -5.97 -2.72 -5.33
N LEU A 122 -6.33 -3.36 -4.21
CA LEU A 122 -7.28 -4.48 -4.22
C LEU A 122 -8.68 -3.96 -4.56
N PRO A 123 -9.47 -4.66 -5.40
CA PRO A 123 -10.83 -4.24 -5.72
C PRO A 123 -11.69 -4.01 -4.48
N SER A 124 -12.46 -2.91 -4.48
CA SER A 124 -13.55 -2.71 -3.53
C SER A 124 -14.79 -3.49 -3.94
N GLY A 125 -15.46 -4.13 -2.99
CA GLY A 125 -16.75 -4.80 -3.21
C GLY A 125 -17.97 -3.95 -2.84
N SER A 126 -17.75 -2.71 -2.36
CA SER A 126 -18.81 -1.91 -1.72
C SER A 126 -19.88 -1.39 -2.66
N SER A 127 -19.62 -1.32 -3.98
CA SER A 127 -20.54 -0.70 -4.94
C SER A 127 -21.66 -1.63 -5.41
N SER A 128 -21.46 -2.94 -5.38
CA SER A 128 -22.45 -3.94 -5.77
C SER A 128 -22.02 -5.35 -5.34
N GLU A 129 -22.98 -6.27 -5.29
CA GLU A 129 -22.70 -7.70 -5.07
C GLU A 129 -21.76 -8.26 -6.15
N GLN A 130 -21.96 -7.88 -7.40
CA GLN A 130 -21.09 -8.28 -8.50
C GLN A 130 -19.64 -7.85 -8.26
N ARG A 131 -19.40 -6.62 -7.78
CA ARG A 131 -18.04 -6.16 -7.45
C ARG A 131 -17.46 -6.93 -6.24
N GLN A 132 -18.30 -7.32 -5.30
CA GLN A 132 -17.85 -8.19 -4.19
C GLN A 132 -17.40 -9.57 -4.70
N GLN A 133 -18.10 -10.16 -5.68
CA GLN A 133 -17.68 -11.41 -6.30
C GLN A 133 -16.36 -11.26 -7.06
N VAL A 134 -16.17 -10.14 -7.78
CA VAL A 134 -14.88 -9.84 -8.42
C VAL A 134 -13.77 -9.78 -7.38
N LYS A 135 -14.00 -9.10 -6.25
CA LYS A 135 -13.02 -9.03 -5.15
C LYS A 135 -12.66 -10.41 -4.62
N PHE A 136 -13.65 -11.27 -4.34
CA PHE A 136 -13.40 -12.63 -3.89
C PHE A 136 -12.63 -13.46 -4.92
N ALA A 137 -12.94 -13.32 -6.20
CA ALA A 137 -12.20 -14.00 -7.27
C ALA A 137 -10.73 -13.54 -7.32
N VAL A 138 -10.48 -12.24 -7.17
CA VAL A 138 -9.11 -11.70 -7.10
C VAL A 138 -8.38 -12.22 -5.86
N MET A 139 -9.02 -12.23 -4.68
CA MET A 139 -8.43 -12.75 -3.45
C MET A 139 -8.05 -14.24 -3.61
N ALA A 140 -8.93 -15.05 -4.19
CA ALA A 140 -8.67 -16.47 -4.43
C ALA A 140 -7.48 -16.69 -5.39
N ARG A 141 -7.35 -15.86 -6.44
CA ARG A 141 -6.23 -15.92 -7.39
C ARG A 141 -4.92 -15.37 -6.78
N LEU A 142 -5.00 -14.36 -5.91
CA LEU A 142 -3.83 -13.79 -5.25
C LEU A 142 -3.22 -14.77 -4.24
N THR A 143 -3.98 -15.63 -3.60
CA THR A 143 -3.47 -16.55 -2.59
C THR A 143 -2.28 -17.38 -3.12
N PRO A 144 -2.40 -18.21 -4.17
CA PRO A 144 -1.25 -18.97 -4.68
C PRO A 144 -0.16 -18.06 -5.28
N TYR A 145 -0.52 -16.87 -5.78
CA TYR A 145 0.46 -15.91 -6.26
C TYR A 145 1.34 -15.40 -5.11
N LEU A 146 0.74 -15.00 -3.99
CA LEU A 146 1.46 -14.54 -2.81
C LEU A 146 2.26 -15.68 -2.14
N GLU A 147 1.76 -16.93 -2.15
CA GLU A 147 2.53 -18.09 -1.71
C GLU A 147 3.81 -18.27 -2.53
N ARG A 148 3.72 -18.12 -3.85
CA ARG A 148 4.89 -18.17 -4.73
C ARG A 148 5.90 -17.06 -4.41
N LEU A 149 5.45 -15.82 -4.23
CA LEU A 149 6.33 -14.71 -3.85
C LEU A 149 7.01 -14.97 -2.49
N ARG A 150 6.29 -15.59 -1.54
CA ARG A 150 6.86 -15.97 -0.24
C ARG A 150 8.00 -17.01 -0.36
N GLY A 151 7.97 -17.82 -1.40
CA GLY A 151 8.92 -18.94 -1.62
C GLY A 151 10.05 -18.64 -2.60
N ASP A 152 10.09 -17.49 -3.26
CA ASP A 152 11.04 -17.20 -4.34
C ASP A 152 12.40 -16.65 -3.85
N GLY A 153 12.55 -16.40 -2.56
CA GLY A 153 13.80 -15.93 -1.94
C GLY A 153 14.00 -14.42 -1.99
N ARG A 154 13.06 -13.63 -2.52
CA ARG A 154 13.10 -12.17 -2.48
C ARG A 154 12.40 -11.63 -1.24
N GLU A 155 12.79 -10.43 -0.84
CA GLU A 155 12.05 -9.65 0.14
C GLU A 155 11.02 -8.76 -0.55
N TYR A 156 9.83 -8.68 0.03
CA TYR A 156 8.71 -7.92 -0.52
C TYR A 156 8.14 -6.92 0.48
N ILE A 157 7.82 -5.73 0.02
CA ILE A 157 6.99 -4.72 0.68
C ILE A 157 5.80 -4.45 -0.22
N ILE A 158 4.62 -5.01 0.09
CA ILE A 158 3.39 -4.82 -0.69
C ILE A 158 2.57 -3.74 -0.02
N CYS A 159 2.68 -2.53 -0.54
CA CYS A 159 1.98 -1.36 -0.05
C CYS A 159 0.63 -1.22 -0.75
N GLY A 160 -0.38 -0.80 -0.04
CA GLY A 160 -1.58 -0.38 -0.74
C GLY A 160 -2.86 -0.39 0.07
N ASP A 161 -3.91 -0.11 -0.67
CA ASP A 161 -5.28 -0.24 -0.21
C ASP A 161 -5.77 -1.68 -0.48
N TRP A 162 -5.89 -2.45 0.58
CA TRP A 162 -6.37 -3.83 0.55
C TRP A 162 -7.88 -3.93 0.68
N ASN A 163 -8.55 -2.79 0.90
CA ASN A 163 -10.00 -2.71 1.04
C ASN A 163 -10.61 -3.68 2.08
N ILE A 164 -9.83 -4.07 3.09
CA ILE A 164 -10.25 -4.97 4.17
C ILE A 164 -9.71 -4.43 5.50
N ALA A 165 -10.59 -4.26 6.50
CA ALA A 165 -10.19 -4.12 7.89
C ALA A 165 -10.07 -5.51 8.50
N HIS A 166 -8.90 -5.84 9.08
CA HIS A 166 -8.58 -7.20 9.50
C HIS A 166 -9.34 -7.62 10.77
N THR A 167 -9.17 -6.85 11.82
CA THR A 167 -9.70 -7.18 13.15
C THR A 167 -10.68 -6.11 13.65
N LYS A 168 -11.32 -6.40 14.78
CA LYS A 168 -12.19 -5.44 15.45
C LYS A 168 -11.47 -4.16 15.88
N ALA A 169 -10.16 -4.22 16.08
CA ALA A 169 -9.33 -3.05 16.38
C ALA A 169 -9.10 -2.13 15.15
N ASP A 170 -9.32 -2.66 13.95
CA ASP A 170 -9.05 -1.98 12.68
C ASP A 170 -10.28 -1.23 12.12
N ILE A 171 -11.37 -1.21 12.86
CA ILE A 171 -12.62 -0.58 12.41
C ILE A 171 -13.43 -0.05 13.59
N LYS A 172 -13.90 1.19 13.46
CA LYS A 172 -14.92 1.73 14.36
C LYS A 172 -16.28 1.08 14.07
N ASN A 173 -17.11 0.90 15.11
CA ASN A 173 -18.44 0.31 14.97
C ASN A 173 -18.46 -1.08 14.29
N TRP A 174 -17.49 -1.93 14.64
CA TRP A 174 -17.33 -3.26 14.03
C TRP A 174 -18.62 -4.11 14.06
N ARG A 175 -19.45 -3.97 15.11
CA ARG A 175 -20.69 -4.74 15.23
C ARG A 175 -21.68 -4.48 14.10
N GLY A 176 -21.84 -3.20 13.72
CA GLY A 176 -22.72 -2.79 12.63
C GLY A 176 -22.16 -3.06 11.22
N ASN A 177 -20.84 -3.33 11.11
CA ASN A 177 -20.17 -3.47 9.83
C ASN A 177 -19.89 -4.93 9.41
N GLN A 178 -20.29 -5.93 10.19
CA GLN A 178 -19.97 -7.35 9.92
C GLN A 178 -20.53 -7.90 8.61
N LYS A 179 -21.53 -7.23 8.03
CA LYS A 179 -22.15 -7.58 6.74
C LYS A 179 -21.73 -6.63 5.61
N ASN A 180 -20.82 -5.71 5.87
CA ASN A 180 -20.37 -4.73 4.89
C ASN A 180 -19.07 -5.18 4.22
N SER A 181 -18.97 -4.94 2.91
CA SER A 181 -17.72 -5.13 2.16
C SER A 181 -16.57 -4.42 2.86
N GLY A 182 -15.43 -5.09 2.94
CA GLY A 182 -14.24 -4.63 3.68
C GLY A 182 -14.19 -5.14 5.13
N PHE A 183 -15.29 -5.73 5.66
CA PHE A 183 -15.28 -6.35 6.98
C PHE A 183 -16.10 -7.66 7.04
N LEU A 184 -16.33 -8.28 5.89
CA LEU A 184 -16.98 -9.58 5.81
C LEU A 184 -16.13 -10.66 6.48
N PRO A 185 -16.75 -11.70 7.08
CA PRO A 185 -16.01 -12.80 7.69
C PRO A 185 -14.99 -13.46 6.74
N GLN A 186 -15.36 -13.63 5.47
CA GLN A 186 -14.49 -14.24 4.44
C GLN A 186 -13.27 -13.36 4.14
N GLU A 187 -13.42 -12.03 4.11
CA GLU A 187 -12.34 -11.09 3.89
C GLU A 187 -11.35 -11.09 5.06
N ARG A 188 -11.87 -11.08 6.29
CA ARG A 188 -11.05 -11.15 7.50
C ARG A 188 -10.31 -12.48 7.63
N ALA A 189 -11.01 -13.59 7.32
CA ALA A 189 -10.38 -14.91 7.31
C ALA A 189 -9.25 -15.02 6.28
N TRP A 190 -9.36 -14.33 5.14
CA TRP A 190 -8.29 -14.27 4.16
C TRP A 190 -7.05 -13.52 4.69
N LEU A 191 -7.23 -12.43 5.43
CA LEU A 191 -6.10 -11.77 6.10
C LEU A 191 -5.54 -12.59 7.27
N ASP A 192 -6.38 -13.36 7.99
CA ASP A 192 -5.91 -14.34 8.99
C ASP A 192 -5.00 -15.39 8.33
N LEU A 193 -5.37 -15.89 7.14
CA LEU A 193 -4.54 -16.82 6.36
C LEU A 193 -3.22 -16.16 5.95
N LEU A 194 -3.27 -14.92 5.45
CA LEU A 194 -2.11 -14.18 4.98
C LEU A 194 -1.09 -13.94 6.12
N PHE A 195 -1.56 -13.43 7.26
CA PHE A 195 -0.71 -13.08 8.41
C PHE A 195 -0.42 -14.25 9.36
N GLY A 196 -1.09 -15.37 9.19
CA GLY A 196 -0.87 -16.59 9.95
C GLY A 196 -0.11 -17.64 9.13
N PRO A 197 -0.80 -18.65 8.56
CA PRO A 197 -0.15 -19.78 7.89
C PRO A 197 0.77 -19.40 6.73
N MET A 198 0.44 -18.36 5.95
CA MET A 198 1.28 -17.90 4.83
C MET A 198 2.52 -17.11 5.29
N GLY A 199 2.54 -16.63 6.52
CA GLY A 199 3.71 -16.01 7.14
C GLY A 199 4.02 -14.59 6.66
N TRP A 200 3.11 -13.90 5.99
CA TRP A 200 3.22 -12.47 5.72
C TRP A 200 3.07 -11.66 7.00
N VAL A 201 3.58 -10.44 7.01
CA VAL A 201 3.61 -9.58 8.19
C VAL A 201 2.92 -8.25 7.89
N ASP A 202 1.98 -7.86 8.73
CA ASP A 202 1.43 -6.50 8.78
C ASP A 202 2.44 -5.59 9.46
N ALA A 203 3.17 -4.80 8.68
CA ALA A 203 4.28 -3.97 9.19
C ALA A 203 3.83 -2.97 10.26
N PHE A 204 2.63 -2.40 10.12
CA PHE A 204 2.11 -1.46 11.11
C PHE A 204 1.92 -2.12 12.47
N ARG A 205 1.35 -3.32 12.50
CA ARG A 205 1.03 -4.05 13.71
C ARG A 205 2.25 -4.66 14.42
N VAL A 206 3.40 -4.68 13.79
CA VAL A 206 4.65 -5.08 14.48
C VAL A 206 4.97 -4.14 15.64
N LEU A 207 4.79 -2.84 15.47
CA LEU A 207 5.15 -1.83 16.46
C LEU A 207 3.96 -1.14 17.12
N ASN A 208 2.78 -1.16 16.51
CA ASN A 208 1.61 -0.45 16.99
C ASN A 208 0.42 -1.40 17.17
N GLN A 209 0.05 -1.67 18.42
CA GLN A 209 -1.10 -2.51 18.79
C GLN A 209 -2.32 -1.69 19.24
N ALA A 210 -2.26 -0.35 19.13
CA ALA A 210 -3.33 0.52 19.58
C ALA A 210 -4.61 0.36 18.75
N THR A 211 -5.76 0.57 19.35
CA THR A 211 -7.04 0.74 18.69
C THR A 211 -7.19 2.17 18.15
N ASP A 212 -8.24 2.39 17.36
CA ASP A 212 -8.55 3.73 16.81
C ASP A 212 -7.47 4.32 15.88
N GLU A 213 -6.61 3.46 15.35
CA GLU A 213 -5.60 3.76 14.34
C GLU A 213 -6.14 3.38 12.95
N TYR A 214 -6.66 4.37 12.23
CA TYR A 214 -7.34 4.17 10.95
C TYR A 214 -6.61 4.85 9.80
N THR A 215 -6.85 4.35 8.58
CA THR A 215 -6.28 4.90 7.36
C THR A 215 -7.33 5.48 6.42
N TRP A 216 -8.60 5.16 6.62
CA TRP A 216 -9.71 5.64 5.79
C TRP A 216 -10.90 6.11 6.63
N TRP A 217 -11.57 7.16 6.17
CA TRP A 217 -12.79 7.71 6.77
C TRP A 217 -13.77 8.12 5.69
N SER A 218 -15.04 7.74 5.86
CA SER A 218 -16.11 8.23 4.98
C SER A 218 -16.15 9.75 4.92
N ASN A 219 -16.51 10.29 3.77
CA ASN A 219 -16.77 11.74 3.61
C ASN A 219 -18.09 12.18 4.25
N ARG A 220 -18.88 11.26 4.82
CA ARG A 220 -20.18 11.50 5.45
C ARG A 220 -20.06 11.58 6.97
N GLY A 221 -21.02 12.25 7.61
CA GLY A 221 -21.22 12.21 9.07
C GLY A 221 -20.04 12.73 9.90
N GLN A 222 -19.17 13.57 9.35
CA GLN A 222 -17.97 14.07 10.03
C GLN A 222 -17.04 12.94 10.52
N ALA A 223 -16.96 11.82 9.78
CA ALA A 223 -16.24 10.61 10.18
C ALA A 223 -14.77 10.89 10.51
N TRP A 224 -14.10 11.74 9.72
CA TRP A 224 -12.72 12.15 9.98
C TRP A 224 -12.57 12.87 11.34
N ALA A 225 -13.39 13.88 11.61
CA ALA A 225 -13.32 14.66 12.84
C ALA A 225 -13.63 13.82 14.07
N LYS A 226 -14.57 12.88 13.95
CA LYS A 226 -15.00 11.97 15.02
C LYS A 226 -14.13 10.71 15.13
N ASN A 227 -13.16 10.54 14.25
CA ASN A 227 -12.36 9.33 14.10
C ASN A 227 -13.20 8.04 13.95
N VAL A 228 -14.24 8.10 13.13
CA VAL A 228 -15.03 6.92 12.75
C VAL A 228 -14.45 6.36 11.46
N GLY A 229 -13.43 5.55 11.58
CA GLY A 229 -12.60 5.11 10.45
C GLY A 229 -12.39 3.61 10.39
N TRP A 230 -11.65 3.22 9.36
CA TRP A 230 -11.22 1.86 9.06
C TRP A 230 -9.74 1.86 8.73
N ARG A 231 -9.00 0.87 9.18
CA ARG A 231 -7.64 0.62 8.72
C ARG A 231 -7.70 -0.42 7.61
N ILE A 232 -7.56 0.01 6.38
CA ILE A 232 -7.67 -0.80 5.15
C ILE A 232 -6.44 -0.68 4.26
N ASP A 233 -5.52 0.21 4.60
CA ASP A 233 -4.23 0.38 3.93
C ASP A 233 -3.13 -0.29 4.75
N TYR A 234 -2.26 -1.04 4.07
CA TYR A 234 -1.22 -1.85 4.70
C TYR A 234 0.11 -1.70 3.98
N GLN A 235 1.18 -1.98 4.68
CA GLN A 235 2.43 -2.47 4.12
C GLN A 235 2.60 -3.91 4.59
N VAL A 236 2.32 -4.84 3.69
CA VAL A 236 2.43 -6.28 3.93
C VAL A 236 3.82 -6.72 3.51
N VAL A 237 4.58 -7.31 4.43
CA VAL A 237 5.99 -7.60 4.18
C VAL A 237 6.33 -9.07 4.40
N THR A 238 7.40 -9.51 3.77
CA THR A 238 8.00 -10.83 4.03
C THR A 238 8.56 -10.88 5.46
N PRO A 239 8.59 -12.06 6.12
CA PRO A 239 9.01 -12.16 7.51
C PRO A 239 10.47 -11.75 7.74
N GLY A 240 11.36 -11.83 6.75
CA GLY A 240 12.73 -11.33 6.85
C GLY A 240 12.83 -9.83 7.13
N LEU A 241 11.80 -9.06 6.75
CA LEU A 241 11.74 -7.62 7.02
C LEU A 241 11.15 -7.28 8.40
N ARG A 242 10.56 -8.23 9.12
CA ARG A 242 9.91 -7.97 10.41
C ARG A 242 10.83 -7.25 11.39
N GLU A 243 12.02 -7.79 11.61
CA GLU A 243 13.02 -7.23 12.54
C GLU A 243 13.74 -5.99 11.96
N ARG A 244 13.43 -5.62 10.73
CA ARG A 244 13.96 -4.43 10.06
C ARG A 244 13.05 -3.21 10.18
N ILE A 245 11.82 -3.37 10.67
CA ILE A 245 10.86 -2.27 10.88
C ILE A 245 11.31 -1.44 12.07
N ARG A 246 11.49 -0.12 11.87
CA ARG A 246 11.98 0.81 12.91
C ARG A 246 10.94 1.81 13.38
N SER A 247 10.01 2.20 12.51
CA SER A 247 8.88 3.05 12.89
C SER A 247 7.70 2.84 11.96
N THR A 248 6.51 3.06 12.50
CA THR A 248 5.26 3.04 11.75
C THR A 248 4.41 4.25 12.14
N HIS A 249 3.79 4.91 11.17
CA HIS A 249 3.00 6.09 11.43
C HIS A 249 1.88 6.26 10.40
N ILE A 250 0.67 6.58 10.85
CA ILE A 250 -0.44 7.05 10.02
C ILE A 250 -0.50 8.57 10.15
N TYR A 251 -0.27 9.29 9.04
CA TYR A 251 -0.22 10.76 9.05
C TYR A 251 -1.61 11.37 8.97
N ARG A 252 -2.05 12.03 10.03
CA ARG A 252 -3.39 12.60 10.16
C ARG A 252 -3.43 14.13 10.33
N LYS A 253 -2.28 14.81 10.28
CA LYS A 253 -2.24 16.28 10.52
C LYS A 253 -2.85 17.09 9.39
N LYS A 254 -2.84 16.55 8.17
CA LYS A 254 -3.44 17.16 6.98
C LYS A 254 -4.07 16.09 6.10
N ARG A 255 -5.23 16.39 5.56
CA ARG A 255 -5.99 15.49 4.70
C ARG A 255 -5.67 15.77 3.22
N PHE A 256 -5.24 14.76 2.47
CA PHE A 256 -4.99 14.83 1.03
C PHE A 256 -6.01 14.02 0.23
N SER A 257 -6.64 13.06 0.88
CA SER A 257 -7.59 12.10 0.36
C SER A 257 -8.55 11.72 1.48
N ASP A 258 -9.50 10.85 1.24
CA ASP A 258 -10.26 10.17 2.30
C ASP A 258 -9.46 9.05 2.98
N HIS A 259 -8.26 8.74 2.45
CA HIS A 259 -7.23 7.94 3.12
C HIS A 259 -6.13 8.84 3.72
N ALA A 260 -5.41 8.31 4.70
CA ALA A 260 -4.21 8.93 5.28
C ALA A 260 -2.94 8.18 4.85
N PRO A 261 -1.83 8.89 4.64
CA PRO A 261 -0.54 8.25 4.37
C PRO A 261 -0.12 7.30 5.46
N LEU A 262 0.22 6.06 5.09
CA LEU A 262 0.87 5.08 5.95
C LEU A 262 2.38 5.13 5.68
N ILE A 263 3.16 5.45 6.70
CA ILE A 263 4.61 5.63 6.65
C ILE A 263 5.26 4.53 7.47
N VAL A 264 6.20 3.80 6.88
CA VAL A 264 7.02 2.81 7.57
C VAL A 264 8.49 3.07 7.25
N ASP A 265 9.32 3.07 8.28
CA ASP A 265 10.77 3.13 8.14
C ASP A 265 11.37 1.75 8.39
N TYR A 266 12.16 1.30 7.45
CA TYR A 266 12.92 0.07 7.51
C TYR A 266 14.41 0.37 7.67
N GLU A 267 15.15 -0.54 8.28
CA GLU A 267 16.60 -0.52 8.31
C GLU A 267 17.12 -1.73 7.52
N LEU A 268 17.66 -1.46 6.35
CA LEU A 268 18.11 -2.49 5.41
C LEU A 268 19.62 -2.51 5.31
N GLU A 269 20.19 -3.67 4.98
CA GLU A 269 21.60 -3.78 4.63
C GLU A 269 21.81 -3.19 3.22
N SER A 270 22.84 -2.36 3.07
CA SER A 270 23.25 -1.79 1.78
C SER A 270 24.06 -2.77 0.94
#